data_ac0bb212c73784c9be8f51951dc0a771
#
_entry.id   ac0bb212c73784c9be8f51951dc0a771
#
_cell.length_a   1.000
_cell.length_b   1.000
_cell.length_c   1.000
_cell.angle_alpha   90.00
_cell.angle_beta   90.00
_cell.angle_gamma   90.00
#
_symmetry.space_group_name_H-M   'P 1'
#
loop_
_entity.id
_entity.type
_entity.pdbx_description
1 polymer ?
#
loop_
_entity_poly.entity_id
_entity_poly.type
_entity_poly.pdbx_seq_one_letter_code
_entity_poly.pdbx_strand_id
1 'polypeptide(L)'
;MPAGLLESDLFGHERGAFTGASAQRIGRFELADKSSLFLDEVGDMPLELQPKLLRVLQEQEFERLGSNKLIQTDVRLIAATNRDLKQMVIDREFRSDLYYRLNVFPIHLPPLRERREDIPRLARHFLQVA
;
A
#
# COMPACT_ATOMS: atom_id res chain seq x y z
N MET A 1 2.25 -12.95 1.35
CA MET A 1 2.38 -12.84 -0.11
C MET A 1 3.80 -12.47 -0.46
N PRO A 2 4.45 -13.16 -1.40
CA PRO A 2 5.79 -12.78 -1.83
C PRO A 2 5.84 -11.37 -2.40
N ALA A 3 6.95 -10.68 -2.18
CA ALA A 3 7.10 -9.28 -2.59
C ALA A 3 6.85 -9.07 -4.09
N GLY A 4 7.34 -9.98 -4.93
CA GLY A 4 7.15 -9.86 -6.39
C GLY A 4 5.70 -9.97 -6.83
N LEU A 5 4.91 -10.80 -6.18
CA LEU A 5 3.49 -10.93 -6.47
C LEU A 5 2.72 -9.70 -6.01
N LEU A 6 3.06 -9.17 -4.85
CA LEU A 6 2.43 -7.95 -4.33
C LEU A 6 2.76 -6.75 -5.23
N GLU A 7 4.01 -6.62 -5.65
CA GLU A 7 4.41 -5.55 -6.53
C GLU A 7 3.66 -5.60 -7.86
N SER A 8 3.55 -6.78 -8.47
CA SER A 8 2.79 -6.98 -9.71
C SER A 8 1.31 -6.66 -9.52
N ASP A 9 0.73 -7.03 -8.37
CA ASP A 9 -0.69 -6.76 -8.08
C ASP A 9 -0.95 -5.25 -7.96
N LEU A 10 -0.06 -4.54 -7.32
CA LEU A 10 -0.24 -3.10 -7.08
C LEU A 10 0.12 -2.26 -8.31
N PHE A 11 1.25 -2.54 -8.94
CA PHE A 11 1.80 -1.68 -9.98
C PHE A 11 1.68 -2.25 -11.39
N GLY A 12 1.37 -3.54 -11.50
CA GLY A 12 1.30 -4.20 -12.80
C GLY A 12 2.66 -4.62 -13.31
N HIS A 13 2.66 -5.31 -14.43
CA HIS A 13 3.90 -5.73 -15.09
C HIS A 13 3.72 -5.79 -16.61
N GLU A 14 4.84 -5.63 -17.30
CA GLU A 14 4.91 -5.86 -18.73
C GLU A 14 5.16 -7.34 -19.02
N ARG A 15 4.82 -7.78 -20.22
CA ARG A 15 5.15 -9.12 -20.69
C ARG A 15 6.66 -9.33 -20.62
N GLY A 16 7.08 -10.44 -20.04
CA GLY A 16 8.49 -10.76 -19.91
C GLY A 16 9.22 -10.09 -18.74
N ALA A 17 8.50 -9.39 -17.87
CA ALA A 17 9.11 -8.69 -16.74
C ALA A 17 9.82 -9.63 -15.76
N PHE A 18 9.33 -10.87 -15.65
CA PHE A 18 9.90 -11.90 -14.79
C PHE A 18 9.53 -13.27 -15.35
N THR A 19 10.13 -14.33 -14.81
CA THR A 19 9.80 -15.70 -15.22
C THR A 19 8.33 -15.99 -14.96
N GLY A 20 7.59 -16.36 -16.00
CA GLY A 20 6.16 -16.63 -15.90
C GLY A 20 5.27 -15.46 -16.29
N ALA A 21 5.83 -14.28 -16.55
CA ALA A 21 5.07 -13.12 -17.01
C ALA A 21 4.77 -13.23 -18.51
N SER A 22 3.80 -14.07 -18.87
CA SER A 22 3.47 -14.35 -20.27
C SER A 22 2.60 -13.27 -20.91
N ALA A 23 2.01 -12.37 -20.11
CA ALA A 23 1.16 -11.29 -20.59
C ALA A 23 1.35 -10.05 -19.72
N GLN A 24 0.92 -8.89 -20.23
CA GLN A 24 0.87 -7.66 -19.48
C GLN A 24 -0.23 -7.76 -18.42
N ARG A 25 0.01 -7.15 -17.26
CA ARG A 25 -1.00 -7.00 -16.20
C ARG A 25 -1.13 -5.55 -15.80
N ILE A 26 -2.35 -5.06 -15.73
CA ILE A 26 -2.65 -3.73 -15.21
C ILE A 26 -2.79 -3.84 -13.69
N GLY A 27 -2.04 -3.03 -12.95
CA GLY A 27 -2.05 -3.05 -11.49
C GLY A 27 -3.17 -2.22 -10.90
N ARG A 28 -3.33 -2.33 -9.58
CA ARG A 28 -4.41 -1.65 -8.86
C ARG A 28 -4.29 -0.14 -8.92
N PHE A 29 -3.10 0.42 -8.91
CA PHE A 29 -2.93 1.88 -8.97
C PHE A 29 -3.39 2.45 -10.29
N GLU A 30 -3.24 1.74 -11.39
CA GLU A 30 -3.80 2.17 -12.67
C GLU A 30 -5.33 2.05 -12.69
N LEU A 31 -5.85 0.93 -12.20
CA LEU A 31 -7.29 0.67 -12.18
C LEU A 31 -8.03 1.66 -11.29
N ALA A 32 -7.40 2.13 -10.23
CA ALA A 32 -8.00 3.04 -9.27
C ALA A 32 -7.78 4.52 -9.62
N ASP A 33 -7.22 4.81 -10.78
CA ASP A 33 -6.98 6.20 -11.19
C ASP A 33 -8.28 7.01 -11.11
N LYS A 34 -8.18 8.20 -10.50
CA LYS A 34 -9.32 9.10 -10.24
C LYS A 34 -10.38 8.51 -9.32
N SER A 35 -10.01 7.52 -8.52
CA SER A 35 -10.90 6.93 -7.52
C SER A 35 -10.11 6.61 -6.25
N SER A 36 -10.63 5.72 -5.41
CA SER A 36 -10.00 5.36 -4.15
C SER A 36 -9.48 3.94 -4.20
N LEU A 37 -8.35 3.70 -3.55
CA LEU A 37 -7.77 2.38 -3.37
C LEU A 37 -7.62 2.08 -1.88
N PHE A 38 -8.15 0.95 -1.46
CA PHE A 38 -8.01 0.48 -0.08
C PHE A 38 -6.87 -0.54 0.00
N LEU A 39 -5.88 -0.26 0.83
CA LEU A 39 -4.78 -1.19 1.13
C LEU A 39 -4.94 -1.73 2.53
N ASP A 40 -5.24 -3.02 2.62
CA ASP A 40 -5.34 -3.72 3.88
C ASP A 40 -3.98 -4.22 4.33
N GLU A 41 -3.73 -4.14 5.64
CA GLU A 41 -2.48 -4.62 6.24
C GLU A 41 -1.23 -3.97 5.63
N VAL A 42 -1.23 -2.65 5.53
CA VAL A 42 -0.09 -1.91 4.98
C VAL A 42 1.20 -2.15 5.79
N GLY A 43 1.06 -2.51 7.07
CA GLY A 43 2.20 -2.86 7.91
C GLY A 43 2.93 -4.13 7.47
N ASP A 44 2.29 -4.97 6.66
CA ASP A 44 2.91 -6.19 6.15
C ASP A 44 3.66 -5.96 4.83
N MET A 45 3.65 -4.75 4.30
CA MET A 45 4.34 -4.44 3.06
C MET A 45 5.86 -4.60 3.23
N PRO A 46 6.53 -5.37 2.35
CA PRO A 46 7.98 -5.51 2.41
C PRO A 46 8.70 -4.17 2.29
N LEU A 47 9.82 -4.03 2.99
CA LEU A 47 10.61 -2.78 2.97
C LEU A 47 10.99 -2.37 1.55
N GLU A 48 11.34 -3.32 0.69
CA GLU A 48 11.76 -3.02 -0.67
C GLU A 48 10.65 -2.42 -1.54
N LEU A 49 9.38 -2.59 -1.18
CA LEU A 49 8.26 -1.99 -1.91
C LEU A 49 7.84 -0.64 -1.35
N GLN A 50 8.23 -0.32 -0.14
CA GLN A 50 7.78 0.91 0.51
C GLN A 50 8.23 2.18 -0.21
N PRO A 51 9.46 2.28 -0.76
CA PRO A 51 9.83 3.45 -1.55
C PRO A 51 8.95 3.65 -2.78
N LYS A 52 8.52 2.56 -3.40
CA LYS A 52 7.67 2.63 -4.58
C LYS A 52 6.27 3.14 -4.23
N LEU A 53 5.71 2.67 -3.11
CA LEU A 53 4.45 3.19 -2.60
C LEU A 53 4.56 4.67 -2.26
N LEU A 54 5.64 5.06 -1.58
CA LEU A 54 5.87 6.46 -1.23
C LEU A 54 5.91 7.34 -2.47
N ARG A 55 6.56 6.88 -3.54
CA ARG A 55 6.64 7.63 -4.79
C ARG A 55 5.27 7.87 -5.40
N VAL A 56 4.41 6.85 -5.40
CA VAL A 56 3.03 7.01 -5.89
C VAL A 56 2.28 8.06 -5.08
N LEU A 57 2.45 8.05 -3.77
CA LEU A 57 1.74 8.99 -2.90
C LEU A 57 2.26 10.41 -3.03
N GLN A 58 3.57 10.60 -3.21
CA GLN A 58 4.18 11.92 -3.30
C GLN A 58 4.12 12.50 -4.71
N GLU A 59 4.43 11.69 -5.72
CA GLU A 59 4.62 12.14 -7.09
C GLU A 59 3.48 11.76 -8.02
N GLN A 60 2.57 10.91 -7.57
CA GLN A 60 1.42 10.41 -8.35
C GLN A 60 1.86 9.75 -9.65
N GLU A 61 2.97 9.04 -9.61
CA GLU A 61 3.50 8.30 -10.76
C GLU A 61 4.25 7.06 -10.31
N PHE A 62 4.33 6.09 -11.21
CA PHE A 62 5.02 4.84 -10.98
C PHE A 62 5.39 4.17 -12.29
N GLU A 63 6.15 3.08 -12.19
CA GLU A 63 6.52 2.25 -13.33
C GLU A 63 6.00 0.83 -13.11
N ARG A 64 5.56 0.18 -14.18
CA ARG A 64 5.24 -1.26 -14.12
C ARG A 64 6.55 -2.05 -14.03
N LEU A 65 6.47 -3.25 -13.45
CA LEU A 65 7.59 -4.19 -13.49
C LEU A 65 8.00 -4.43 -14.94
N GLY A 66 9.31 -4.35 -15.21
CA GLY A 66 9.83 -4.57 -16.56
C GLY A 66 9.71 -3.38 -17.50
N SER A 67 9.29 -2.23 -17.00
CA SER A 67 9.16 -1.01 -17.79
C SER A 67 9.77 0.18 -17.06
N ASN A 68 10.34 1.12 -17.80
CA ASN A 68 10.77 2.41 -17.26
C ASN A 68 9.86 3.56 -17.71
N LYS A 69 8.71 3.23 -18.30
CA LYS A 69 7.71 4.22 -18.67
C LYS A 69 6.95 4.67 -17.44
N LEU A 70 6.90 5.98 -17.21
CA LEU A 70 6.15 6.55 -16.11
C LEU A 70 4.65 6.53 -16.42
N ILE A 71 3.88 6.05 -15.45
CA ILE A 71 2.43 6.04 -15.52
C ILE A 71 1.94 6.94 -14.41
N GLN A 72 1.06 7.89 -14.75
CA GLN A 72 0.49 8.79 -13.77
C GLN A 72 -0.81 8.23 -13.24
N THR A 73 -1.05 8.46 -11.94
CA THR A 73 -2.27 8.03 -11.28
C THR A 73 -2.67 9.03 -10.21
N ASP A 74 -3.96 9.34 -10.17
CA ASP A 74 -4.55 10.20 -9.16
C ASP A 74 -5.46 9.34 -8.29
N VAL A 75 -4.88 8.75 -7.24
CA VAL A 75 -5.55 7.79 -6.38
C VAL A 75 -5.62 8.33 -4.97
N ARG A 76 -6.81 8.25 -4.38
CA ARG A 76 -6.96 8.45 -2.94
C ARG A 76 -6.70 7.13 -2.24
N LEU A 77 -5.62 7.08 -1.47
CA LEU A 77 -5.26 5.87 -0.75
C LEU A 77 -5.90 5.86 0.64
N ILE A 78 -6.53 4.74 0.97
CA ILE A 78 -7.01 4.45 2.31
C ILE A 78 -6.26 3.20 2.75
N ALA A 79 -5.44 3.33 3.78
CA ALA A 79 -4.62 2.23 4.28
C ALA A 79 -5.13 1.78 5.65
N ALA A 80 -5.06 0.49 5.90
CA ALA A 80 -5.45 -0.10 7.18
C ALA A 80 -4.34 -1.01 7.68
N THR A 81 -4.16 -1.05 9.00
CA THR A 81 -3.27 -2.01 9.63
C THR A 81 -3.70 -2.26 11.07
N ASN A 82 -3.46 -3.48 11.56
CA ASN A 82 -3.59 -3.81 12.98
C ASN A 82 -2.23 -3.76 13.69
N ARG A 83 -1.15 -3.37 12.98
CA ARG A 83 0.19 -3.29 13.54
C ARG A 83 0.50 -1.87 14.01
N ASP A 84 1.38 -1.77 14.99
CA ASP A 84 1.88 -0.48 15.46
C ASP A 84 2.97 0.01 14.51
N LEU A 85 2.58 0.84 13.53
CA LEU A 85 3.52 1.36 12.53
C LEU A 85 4.60 2.21 13.15
N LYS A 86 4.29 2.96 14.21
CA LYS A 86 5.28 3.80 14.89
C LYS A 86 6.39 2.94 15.49
N GLN A 87 6.02 1.83 16.12
CA GLN A 87 7.00 0.90 16.64
C GLN A 87 7.80 0.24 15.52
N MET A 88 7.15 -0.09 14.41
CA MET A 88 7.82 -0.67 13.24
C MET A 88 8.86 0.28 12.66
N VAL A 89 8.62 1.58 12.69
CA VAL A 89 9.62 2.57 12.28
C VAL A 89 10.84 2.51 13.19
N ILE A 90 10.61 2.42 14.50
CA ILE A 90 11.70 2.30 15.49
C ILE A 90 12.51 1.02 15.23
N ASP A 91 11.83 -0.08 14.92
CA ASP A 91 12.43 -1.38 14.65
C ASP A 91 13.00 -1.51 13.23
N ARG A 92 12.92 -0.45 12.43
CA ARG A 92 13.39 -0.41 11.04
C ARG A 92 12.72 -1.42 10.12
N GLU A 93 11.47 -1.72 10.40
CA GLU A 93 10.61 -2.58 9.58
C GLU A 93 9.67 -1.78 8.69
N PHE A 94 9.58 -0.47 8.92
CA PHE A 94 8.74 0.45 8.16
C PHE A 94 9.47 1.79 8.03
N ARG A 95 9.41 2.38 6.83
CA ARG A 95 10.09 3.65 6.57
C ARG A 95 9.39 4.79 7.29
N SER A 96 10.19 5.66 7.91
CA SER A 96 9.65 6.84 8.60
C SER A 96 8.97 7.81 7.65
N ASP A 97 9.52 8.00 6.45
CA ASP A 97 8.95 8.91 5.46
C ASP A 97 7.57 8.42 4.99
N LEU A 98 7.42 7.12 4.77
CA LEU A 98 6.14 6.55 4.40
C LEU A 98 5.14 6.63 5.56
N TYR A 99 5.58 6.37 6.77
CA TYR A 99 4.74 6.49 7.96
C TYR A 99 4.14 7.90 8.08
N TYR A 100 4.97 8.92 7.95
CA TYR A 100 4.49 10.30 8.05
C TYR A 100 3.57 10.66 6.89
N ARG A 101 3.81 10.11 5.71
CA ARG A 101 2.92 10.36 4.57
C ARG A 101 1.55 9.70 4.75
N LEU A 102 1.51 8.51 5.32
CA LEU A 102 0.26 7.80 5.58
C LEU A 102 -0.50 8.39 6.77
N ASN A 103 0.19 8.92 7.77
CA ASN A 103 -0.40 9.36 9.02
C ASN A 103 -0.95 10.80 8.95
N VAL A 104 -1.64 11.14 7.84
CA VAL A 104 -2.21 12.48 7.67
C VAL A 104 -3.56 12.59 8.38
N PHE A 105 -4.43 11.60 8.22
CA PHE A 105 -5.75 11.58 8.87
C PHE A 105 -5.99 10.21 9.51
N PRO A 106 -5.35 9.94 10.67
CA PRO A 106 -5.52 8.65 11.31
C PRO A 106 -6.91 8.52 11.94
N ILE A 107 -7.48 7.32 11.81
CA ILE A 107 -8.72 6.95 12.48
C ILE A 107 -8.42 5.74 13.36
N HIS A 108 -8.58 5.90 14.67
CA HIS A 108 -8.31 4.85 15.63
C HIS A 108 -9.61 4.20 16.07
N LEU A 109 -9.70 2.88 15.85
CA LEU A 109 -10.90 2.14 16.25
C LEU A 109 -10.79 1.67 17.71
N PRO A 110 -11.95 1.61 18.44
CA PRO A 110 -11.94 1.16 19.83
C PRO A 110 -11.45 -0.27 20.00
N PRO A 111 -10.91 -0.62 21.16
CA PRO A 111 -10.49 -1.99 21.46
C PRO A 111 -11.64 -3.00 21.31
N LEU A 112 -11.29 -4.23 20.99
CA LEU A 112 -12.25 -5.33 20.79
C LEU A 112 -13.20 -5.54 21.99
N ARG A 113 -12.69 -5.41 23.21
CA ARG A 113 -13.46 -5.61 24.42
C ARG A 113 -14.62 -4.61 24.60
N GLU A 114 -14.60 -3.52 23.88
CA GLU A 114 -15.63 -2.50 23.94
C GLU A 114 -16.71 -2.68 22.89
N ARG A 115 -16.45 -3.49 21.85
CA ARG A 115 -17.39 -3.68 20.74
C ARG A 115 -17.29 -5.11 20.20
N ARG A 116 -17.97 -6.02 20.88
CA ARG A 116 -17.86 -7.46 20.64
C ARG A 116 -18.27 -7.91 19.24
N GLU A 117 -19.32 -7.32 18.69
CA GLU A 117 -19.86 -7.73 17.39
C GLU A 117 -18.92 -7.40 16.23
N ASP A 118 -17.97 -6.49 16.44
CA ASP A 118 -17.06 -6.04 15.41
C ASP A 118 -15.61 -6.51 15.65
N ILE A 119 -15.45 -7.57 16.42
CA ILE A 119 -14.13 -8.05 16.87
C ILE A 119 -13.06 -8.09 15.77
N PRO A 120 -13.28 -8.71 14.62
CA PRO A 120 -12.19 -8.82 13.63
C PRO A 120 -11.77 -7.48 13.03
N ARG A 121 -12.64 -6.47 13.09
CA ARG A 121 -12.41 -5.19 12.43
C ARG A 121 -11.80 -4.14 13.33
N LEU A 122 -12.18 -4.16 14.61
CA LEU A 122 -11.84 -3.09 15.54
C LEU A 122 -10.39 -3.11 16.01
N ALA A 123 -9.64 -4.16 15.69
CA ALA A 123 -8.22 -4.22 15.97
C ALA A 123 -7.38 -3.41 15.00
N ARG A 124 -7.96 -2.85 13.96
CA ARG A 124 -7.26 -2.17 12.89
C ARG A 124 -7.23 -0.66 13.08
N HIS A 125 -6.14 -0.06 12.59
CA HIS A 125 -6.02 1.39 12.48
C HIS A 125 -6.21 1.78 11.03
N PHE A 126 -7.11 2.74 10.78
CA PHE A 126 -7.35 3.25 9.43
C PHE A 126 -6.60 4.54 9.23
N LEU A 127 -5.88 4.62 8.12
CA LEU A 127 -5.10 5.79 7.74
C LEU A 127 -5.58 6.27 6.38
N GLN A 128 -5.97 7.53 6.29
CA GLN A 128 -6.45 8.10 5.04
C GLN A 128 -5.44 9.13 4.53
N VAL A 129 -5.08 8.99 3.26
CA VAL A 129 -4.16 9.90 2.58
C VAL A 129 -4.95 10.64 1.50
N ALA A 130 -4.91 11.95 1.59
CA ALA A 130 -5.60 12.79 0.61
C ALA A 130 -4.80 12.96 -0.67
#